data_fe9243591123dd7b36decc35460f6897
#
_entry.id   fe9243591123dd7b36decc35460f6897
#
_cell.length_a   1.000
_cell.length_b   1.000
_cell.length_c   1.000
_cell.angle_alpha   90.00
_cell.angle_beta   90.00
_cell.angle_gamma   90.00
#
_symmetry.space_group_name_H-M   'P 1'
#
loop_
_entity.id
_entity.type
_entity.pdbx_description
1 polymer ?
#
loop_
_entity_poly.entity_id
_entity_poly.type
_entity_poly.pdbx_seq_one_letter_code
_entity_poly.pdbx_strand_id
1 'polypeptide(L)'
;MMASPAGHLVAVSYTHLDVYKRQTKLCSDKLFTAANNIRGQRDIRFAVVRYGNVLGSRGSVVPFFLARRKTGILPITDPEMTRFNICLQEGVDMVLWALENAHGGEILVPKIPSYRITDLAQAIGPDCQHPVVGIRPGEKLHEEMITASDSFNTVDLGRYYAILPMAAKYSVNQYCERLGCPAVEPGYAYNSGTNPHFLTVEQLRVMIQHEMNVAL
;
A
#
# COMPACT_ATOMS: atom_id res chain seq x y z
N MET A 1 3.56 -36.15 -6.14
CA MET A 1 3.00 -35.24 -5.13
C MET A 1 4.14 -34.34 -4.66
N MET A 2 4.37 -33.20 -5.31
CA MET A 2 5.45 -32.28 -4.91
C MET A 2 4.87 -31.35 -3.82
N ALA A 3 5.47 -31.41 -2.63
CA ALA A 3 5.14 -30.50 -1.55
C ALA A 3 5.47 -29.07 -1.98
N SER A 4 4.48 -28.17 -1.91
CA SER A 4 4.69 -26.74 -2.10
C SER A 4 5.69 -26.24 -1.07
N PRO A 5 6.74 -25.49 -1.45
CA PRO A 5 7.70 -24.96 -0.48
C PRO A 5 6.97 -23.98 0.46
N ALA A 6 7.09 -24.22 1.75
CA ALA A 6 6.54 -23.35 2.77
C ALA A 6 7.29 -22.00 2.73
N GLY A 7 6.75 -21.04 2.00
CA GLY A 7 7.25 -19.68 1.96
C GLY A 7 6.78 -18.89 3.19
N HIS A 8 7.69 -18.23 3.91
CA HIS A 8 7.31 -17.26 4.91
C HIS A 8 7.15 -15.89 4.25
N LEU A 9 5.93 -15.38 4.23
CA LEU A 9 5.59 -14.04 3.75
C LEU A 9 5.37 -13.12 4.94
N VAL A 10 5.90 -11.91 4.88
CA VAL A 10 5.62 -10.86 5.86
C VAL A 10 4.90 -9.72 5.17
N ALA A 11 3.65 -9.52 5.58
CA ALA A 11 2.87 -8.38 5.15
C ALA A 11 3.20 -7.15 6.00
N VAL A 12 3.63 -6.06 5.36
CA VAL A 12 3.88 -4.79 6.02
C VAL A 12 2.81 -3.79 5.59
N SER A 13 1.98 -3.38 6.55
CA SER A 13 0.95 -2.35 6.35
C SER A 13 1.45 -0.99 6.82
N TYR A 14 1.35 0.03 5.99
CA TYR A 14 1.62 1.41 6.37
C TYR A 14 0.34 2.07 6.90
N THR A 15 0.05 1.91 8.17
CA THR A 15 -1.08 2.60 8.81
C THR A 15 -0.62 3.85 9.56
N HIS A 16 -1.52 4.80 9.67
CA HIS A 16 -1.34 6.22 10.00
C HIS A 16 -0.84 6.60 11.41
N LEU A 17 -0.45 5.71 12.27
CA LEU A 17 -0.08 6.04 13.64
C LEU A 17 1.40 5.83 13.89
N ASP A 18 2.09 6.94 14.21
CA ASP A 18 3.46 7.05 14.74
C ASP A 18 4.62 7.02 13.72
N VAL A 19 5.42 8.06 13.79
CA VAL A 19 6.75 8.16 13.14
C VAL A 19 7.60 6.93 13.47
N TYR A 20 7.54 6.43 14.70
CA TYR A 20 8.23 5.21 15.14
C TYR A 20 7.78 3.95 14.41
N LYS A 21 6.48 3.79 14.16
CA LYS A 21 5.95 2.63 13.43
C LYS A 21 6.39 2.61 11.97
N ARG A 22 6.53 3.78 11.34
CA ARG A 22 7.02 3.87 9.96
C ARG A 22 8.49 3.48 9.86
N GLN A 23 9.33 3.94 10.78
CA GLN A 23 10.75 3.56 10.84
C GLN A 23 10.92 2.05 11.08
N THR A 24 10.18 1.49 12.03
CA THR A 24 10.20 0.05 12.32
C THR A 24 9.79 -0.77 11.11
N LYS A 25 8.74 -0.36 10.38
CA LYS A 25 8.28 -1.05 9.16
C LYS A 25 9.31 -0.97 8.03
N LEU A 26 9.94 0.19 7.83
CA LEU A 26 11.02 0.33 6.86
C LEU A 26 12.21 -0.59 7.19
N CYS A 27 12.58 -0.68 8.47
CA CYS A 27 13.59 -1.63 8.92
C CYS A 27 13.16 -3.08 8.65
N SER A 28 11.90 -3.41 8.91
CA SER A 28 11.36 -4.75 8.62
C SER A 28 11.45 -5.09 7.14
N ASP A 29 11.06 -4.18 6.23
CA ASP A 29 11.20 -4.38 4.77
C ASP A 29 12.63 -4.78 4.42
N LYS A 30 13.61 -4.03 4.92
CA LYS A 30 15.04 -4.27 4.63
C LYS A 30 15.53 -5.59 5.24
N LEU A 31 15.12 -5.92 6.47
CA LEU A 31 15.52 -7.16 7.14
C LEU A 31 14.95 -8.39 6.43
N PHE A 32 13.67 -8.39 6.06
CA PHE A 32 13.07 -9.52 5.35
C PHE A 32 13.63 -9.69 3.93
N THR A 33 13.87 -8.59 3.22
CA THR A 33 14.56 -8.64 1.93
C THR A 33 15.96 -9.22 2.08
N ALA A 34 16.73 -8.78 3.08
CA ALA A 34 18.07 -9.27 3.36
C ALA A 34 18.10 -10.73 3.86
N ALA A 35 17.02 -11.21 4.49
CA ALA A 35 16.93 -12.57 4.99
C ALA A 35 17.13 -13.64 3.90
N ASN A 36 16.79 -13.33 2.65
CA ASN A 36 17.07 -14.22 1.52
C ASN A 36 18.55 -14.48 1.31
N ASN A 37 19.44 -13.55 1.70
CA ASN A 37 20.88 -13.70 1.52
C ASN A 37 21.49 -14.67 2.55
N ILE A 38 20.84 -14.83 3.73
CA ILE A 38 21.33 -15.66 4.83
C ILE A 38 20.60 -17.00 4.97
N ARG A 39 19.63 -17.29 4.10
CA ARG A 39 18.85 -18.55 4.13
C ARG A 39 19.71 -19.79 3.86
N GLY A 40 20.86 -19.63 3.23
CA GLY A 40 21.70 -20.73 2.79
C GLY A 40 21.00 -21.60 1.76
N GLN A 41 21.07 -22.95 1.97
CA GLN A 41 20.41 -23.92 1.08
C GLN A 41 18.98 -24.29 1.52
N ARG A 42 18.42 -23.60 2.50
CA ARG A 42 17.05 -23.84 2.94
C ARG A 42 16.07 -23.42 1.85
N ASP A 43 15.06 -24.24 1.60
CA ASP A 43 13.97 -23.93 0.66
C ASP A 43 12.93 -23.00 1.32
N ILE A 44 13.38 -21.79 1.69
CA ILE A 44 12.60 -20.72 2.27
C ILE A 44 12.75 -19.49 1.38
N ARG A 45 11.66 -18.76 1.15
CA ARG A 45 11.67 -17.47 0.44
C ARG A 45 11.05 -16.41 1.33
N PHE A 46 11.72 -15.28 1.42
CA PHE A 46 11.21 -14.11 2.11
C PHE A 46 10.84 -13.07 1.05
N ALA A 47 9.64 -12.56 1.10
CA ALA A 47 9.18 -11.44 0.30
C ALA A 47 8.36 -10.49 1.18
N VAL A 48 8.20 -9.26 0.73
CA VAL A 48 7.45 -8.23 1.44
C VAL A 48 6.24 -7.84 0.58
N VAL A 49 5.08 -7.71 1.21
CA VAL A 49 3.89 -7.13 0.60
C VAL A 49 3.71 -5.73 1.19
N ARG A 50 3.79 -4.70 0.34
CA ARG A 50 3.64 -3.30 0.72
C ARG A 50 2.37 -2.76 0.09
N TYR A 51 1.37 -2.43 0.92
CA TYR A 51 0.12 -1.84 0.45
C TYR A 51 -0.26 -0.61 1.29
N GLY A 52 -1.18 0.19 0.74
CA GLY A 52 -1.65 1.43 1.35
C GLY A 52 -2.59 1.21 2.54
N ASN A 53 -3.41 2.21 2.82
CA ASN A 53 -4.37 2.15 3.92
C ASN A 53 -5.47 1.15 3.61
N VAL A 54 -5.67 0.19 4.52
CA VAL A 54 -6.83 -0.72 4.46
C VAL A 54 -8.07 0.04 4.91
N LEU A 55 -9.07 0.09 4.05
CA LEU A 55 -10.34 0.79 4.31
C LEU A 55 -10.97 0.25 5.60
N GLY A 56 -11.40 1.14 6.48
CA GLY A 56 -12.05 0.76 7.73
C GLY A 56 -11.14 0.16 8.80
N SER A 57 -9.82 0.09 8.58
CA SER A 57 -8.89 -0.44 9.58
C SER A 57 -8.96 0.36 10.89
N ARG A 58 -8.76 -0.34 12.02
CA ARG A 58 -8.84 0.26 13.35
C ARG A 58 -7.88 1.45 13.50
N GLY A 59 -8.42 2.60 13.91
CA GLY A 59 -7.65 3.83 14.08
C GLY A 59 -7.38 4.59 12.77
N SER A 60 -7.94 4.14 11.64
CA SER A 60 -7.85 4.87 10.37
C SER A 60 -8.89 6.00 10.30
N VAL A 61 -8.75 6.84 9.27
CA VAL A 61 -9.60 8.03 9.09
C VAL A 61 -11.07 7.71 8.87
N VAL A 62 -11.40 6.58 8.22
CA VAL A 62 -12.81 6.21 7.94
C VAL A 62 -13.58 5.96 9.23
N PRO A 63 -13.18 5.04 10.14
CA PRO A 63 -13.85 4.88 11.43
C PRO A 63 -13.89 6.18 12.26
N PHE A 64 -12.82 6.98 12.20
CA PHE A 64 -12.76 8.25 12.89
C PHE A 64 -13.82 9.24 12.36
N PHE A 65 -13.97 9.39 11.05
CA PHE A 65 -14.98 10.26 10.45
C PHE A 65 -16.40 9.74 10.71
N LEU A 66 -16.63 8.42 10.59
CA LEU A 66 -17.93 7.83 10.91
C LEU A 66 -18.36 8.12 12.35
N ALA A 67 -17.46 7.99 13.29
CA ALA A 67 -17.75 8.29 14.70
C ALA A 67 -18.04 9.79 14.92
N ARG A 68 -17.33 10.67 14.19
CA ARG A 68 -17.49 12.13 14.33
C ARG A 68 -18.63 12.73 13.50
N ARG A 69 -19.15 12.04 12.49
CA ARG A 69 -20.24 12.52 11.65
C ARG A 69 -21.41 13.09 12.47
N LYS A 70 -21.74 12.44 13.59
CA LYS A 70 -22.82 12.87 14.50
C LYS A 70 -22.58 14.24 15.17
N THR A 71 -21.34 14.70 15.20
CA THR A 71 -21.01 16.04 15.76
C THR A 71 -21.16 17.16 14.74
N GLY A 72 -21.42 16.84 13.47
CA GLY A 72 -21.48 17.81 12.37
C GLY A 72 -20.12 18.37 11.95
N ILE A 73 -19.00 17.84 12.46
CA ILE A 73 -17.65 18.36 12.19
C ILE A 73 -16.69 17.22 11.86
N LEU A 74 -16.14 17.22 10.64
CA LEU A 74 -15.12 16.30 10.18
C LEU A 74 -13.82 17.08 9.93
N PRO A 75 -12.86 17.08 10.87
CA PRO A 75 -11.63 17.84 10.70
C PRO A 75 -10.75 17.17 9.65
N ILE A 76 -10.34 17.92 8.63
CA ILE A 76 -9.38 17.49 7.62
C ILE A 76 -7.99 18.02 7.94
N THR A 77 -6.98 17.21 7.70
CA THR A 77 -5.59 17.57 8.01
C THR A 77 -5.08 18.61 7.03
N ASP A 78 -5.29 18.37 5.74
CA ASP A 78 -4.90 19.25 4.64
C ASP A 78 -5.76 18.94 3.41
N PRO A 79 -6.28 19.94 2.67
CA PRO A 79 -7.10 19.73 1.48
C PRO A 79 -6.41 18.96 0.36
N GLU A 80 -5.10 19.10 0.22
CA GLU A 80 -4.30 18.42 -0.81
C GLU A 80 -3.87 17.00 -0.41
N MET A 81 -4.20 16.58 0.82
CA MET A 81 -3.79 15.29 1.33
C MET A 81 -4.45 14.14 0.60
N THR A 82 -3.62 13.20 0.14
CA THR A 82 -4.08 11.99 -0.56
C THR A 82 -3.58 10.72 0.13
N ARG A 83 -4.31 9.64 -0.06
CA ARG A 83 -3.96 8.31 0.43
C ARG A 83 -4.29 7.27 -0.62
N PHE A 84 -3.53 6.17 -0.61
CA PHE A 84 -3.92 4.96 -1.31
C PHE A 84 -5.02 4.23 -0.56
N ASN A 85 -5.88 3.52 -1.29
CA ASN A 85 -6.97 2.73 -0.73
C ASN A 85 -6.90 1.28 -1.18
N ILE A 86 -7.07 0.37 -0.24
CA ILE A 86 -7.23 -1.07 -0.51
C ILE A 86 -8.29 -1.62 0.43
N CYS A 87 -9.15 -2.53 -0.04
CA CYS A 87 -10.02 -3.26 0.86
C CYS A 87 -9.28 -4.45 1.51
N LEU A 88 -9.85 -4.98 2.59
CA LEU A 88 -9.21 -6.09 3.31
C LEU A 88 -9.03 -7.32 2.41
N GLN A 89 -10.04 -7.66 1.62
CA GLN A 89 -10.00 -8.83 0.73
C GLN A 89 -8.91 -8.70 -0.34
N GLU A 90 -8.76 -7.53 -0.96
CA GLU A 90 -7.67 -7.27 -1.91
C GLU A 90 -6.29 -7.44 -1.28
N GLY A 91 -6.14 -7.02 -0.02
CA GLY A 91 -4.91 -7.23 0.75
C GLY A 91 -4.62 -8.71 1.00
N VAL A 92 -5.64 -9.49 1.36
CA VAL A 92 -5.54 -10.95 1.53
C VAL A 92 -5.20 -11.64 0.21
N ASP A 93 -5.90 -11.30 -0.86
CA ASP A 93 -5.65 -11.87 -2.20
C ASP A 93 -4.21 -11.60 -2.67
N MET A 94 -3.71 -10.40 -2.39
CA MET A 94 -2.32 -10.06 -2.68
C MET A 94 -1.33 -10.92 -1.90
N VAL A 95 -1.59 -11.18 -0.62
CA VAL A 95 -0.74 -12.05 0.21
C VAL A 95 -0.74 -13.48 -0.33
N LEU A 96 -1.91 -14.03 -0.67
CA LEU A 96 -2.03 -15.37 -1.25
C LEU A 96 -1.32 -15.46 -2.60
N TRP A 97 -1.51 -14.47 -3.47
CA TRP A 97 -0.80 -14.39 -4.75
C TRP A 97 0.73 -14.34 -4.54
N ALA A 98 1.20 -13.56 -3.57
CA ALA A 98 2.62 -13.43 -3.28
C ALA A 98 3.24 -14.74 -2.76
N LEU A 99 2.51 -15.53 -1.96
CA LEU A 99 2.95 -16.87 -1.52
C LEU A 99 3.21 -17.81 -2.70
N GLU A 100 2.41 -17.72 -3.75
CA GLU A 100 2.53 -18.58 -4.94
C GLU A 100 3.59 -18.08 -5.92
N ASN A 101 3.76 -16.76 -6.06
CA ASN A 101 4.48 -16.14 -7.17
C ASN A 101 5.81 -15.46 -6.78
N ALA A 102 6.08 -15.21 -5.48
CA ALA A 102 7.32 -14.58 -5.07
C ALA A 102 8.53 -15.51 -5.26
N HIS A 103 9.61 -14.95 -5.78
CA HIS A 103 10.88 -15.67 -5.99
C HIS A 103 11.87 -15.50 -4.84
N GLY A 104 11.64 -14.52 -3.97
CA GLY A 104 12.41 -14.22 -2.77
C GLY A 104 13.23 -12.93 -2.87
N GLY A 105 13.00 -12.03 -1.91
CA GLY A 105 13.64 -10.71 -1.81
C GLY A 105 12.84 -9.57 -2.41
N GLU A 106 11.77 -9.84 -3.14
CA GLU A 106 10.94 -8.81 -3.73
C GLU A 106 10.13 -8.06 -2.67
N ILE A 107 9.90 -6.78 -2.93
CA ILE A 107 8.84 -6.00 -2.30
C ILE A 107 7.73 -5.83 -3.33
N LEU A 108 6.62 -6.50 -3.10
CA LEU A 108 5.46 -6.48 -3.97
C LEU A 108 4.55 -5.31 -3.59
N VAL A 109 4.08 -4.56 -4.60
CA VAL A 109 3.28 -3.34 -4.42
C VAL A 109 2.05 -3.42 -5.32
N PRO A 110 0.81 -3.32 -4.80
CA PRO A 110 -0.40 -3.37 -5.62
C PRO A 110 -0.63 -2.05 -6.37
N LYS A 111 -1.20 -2.15 -7.56
CA LYS A 111 -1.77 -1.01 -8.27
C LYS A 111 -3.18 -0.76 -7.78
N ILE A 112 -3.32 0.20 -6.87
CA ILE A 112 -4.57 0.51 -6.18
C ILE A 112 -4.94 1.99 -6.35
N PRO A 113 -6.22 2.33 -6.24
CA PRO A 113 -6.66 3.71 -6.36
C PRO A 113 -6.20 4.59 -5.18
N SER A 114 -6.20 5.88 -5.43
CA SER A 114 -6.03 6.93 -4.43
C SER A 114 -7.35 7.64 -4.13
N TYR A 115 -7.41 8.36 -3.02
CA TYR A 115 -8.48 9.29 -2.72
C TYR A 115 -7.92 10.56 -2.07
N ARG A 116 -8.65 11.68 -2.22
CA ARG A 116 -8.41 12.90 -1.47
C ARG A 116 -9.12 12.82 -0.13
N ILE A 117 -8.52 13.38 0.90
CA ILE A 117 -9.14 13.40 2.23
C ILE A 117 -10.44 14.22 2.24
N THR A 118 -10.52 15.24 1.40
CA THR A 118 -11.72 16.06 1.16
C THR A 118 -12.85 15.25 0.57
N ASP A 119 -12.57 14.40 -0.43
CA ASP A 119 -13.56 13.55 -1.08
C ASP A 119 -14.09 12.49 -0.11
N LEU A 120 -13.21 11.97 0.75
CA LEU A 120 -13.60 11.06 1.82
C LEU A 120 -14.53 11.73 2.85
N ALA A 121 -14.18 12.95 3.26
CA ALA A 121 -15.02 13.73 4.20
C ALA A 121 -16.40 14.02 3.59
N GLN A 122 -16.44 14.39 2.31
CA GLN A 122 -17.68 14.62 1.55
C GLN A 122 -18.50 13.33 1.39
N ALA A 123 -17.86 12.19 1.19
CA ALA A 123 -18.56 10.89 1.09
C ALA A 123 -19.24 10.49 2.40
N ILE A 124 -18.59 10.75 3.54
CA ILE A 124 -19.08 10.34 4.86
C ILE A 124 -20.07 11.36 5.44
N GLY A 125 -19.80 12.64 5.33
CA GLY A 125 -20.61 13.70 5.94
C GLY A 125 -20.72 14.92 5.05
N PRO A 126 -21.55 14.89 3.98
CA PRO A 126 -21.73 16.02 3.07
C PRO A 126 -22.27 17.29 3.76
N ASP A 127 -23.06 17.09 4.82
CA ASP A 127 -23.66 18.19 5.60
C ASP A 127 -22.78 18.64 6.78
N CYS A 128 -21.62 18.00 6.97
CA CYS A 128 -20.68 18.36 8.04
C CYS A 128 -19.78 19.54 7.63
N GLN A 129 -19.33 20.30 8.62
CA GLN A 129 -18.24 21.25 8.42
C GLN A 129 -16.90 20.50 8.34
N HIS A 130 -16.02 20.92 7.43
CA HIS A 130 -14.72 20.32 7.19
C HIS A 130 -13.57 21.31 7.53
N PRO A 131 -13.36 21.68 8.82
CA PRO A 131 -12.29 22.59 9.18
C PRO A 131 -10.92 21.98 8.94
N VAL A 132 -9.98 22.77 8.40
CA VAL A 132 -8.59 22.38 8.22
C VAL A 132 -7.86 22.53 9.55
N VAL A 133 -7.27 21.44 10.06
CA VAL A 133 -6.59 21.41 11.36
C VAL A 133 -5.06 21.41 11.27
N GLY A 134 -4.52 21.28 10.07
CA GLY A 134 -3.06 21.25 9.83
C GLY A 134 -2.45 19.85 9.90
N ILE A 135 -1.30 19.71 9.26
CA ILE A 135 -0.52 18.46 9.19
C ILE A 135 0.20 18.24 10.53
N ARG A 136 0.15 17.02 11.05
CA ARG A 136 0.85 16.64 12.28
C ARG A 136 2.34 16.37 12.00
N PRO A 137 3.23 16.56 12.97
CA PRO A 137 4.63 16.18 12.81
C PRO A 137 4.80 14.74 12.35
N GLY A 138 5.58 14.52 11.27
CA GLY A 138 5.82 13.21 10.68
C GLY A 138 4.70 12.65 9.78
N GLU A 139 3.60 13.38 9.60
CA GLU A 139 2.56 13.04 8.64
C GLU A 139 2.96 13.51 7.24
N LYS A 140 2.70 12.68 6.22
CA LYS A 140 2.99 13.01 4.83
C LYS A 140 1.74 13.57 4.14
N LEU A 141 1.92 14.54 3.25
CA LEU A 141 0.84 15.03 2.40
C LEU A 141 0.35 13.91 1.46
N HIS A 142 1.28 13.23 0.82
CA HIS A 142 1.01 12.08 -0.05
C HIS A 142 1.74 10.84 0.44
N GLU A 143 1.18 9.68 0.17
CA GLU A 143 1.84 8.38 0.40
C GLU A 143 2.64 7.98 -0.83
N GLU A 144 3.79 7.34 -0.62
CA GLU A 144 4.65 6.85 -1.68
C GLU A 144 5.00 5.39 -1.42
N MET A 145 4.67 4.53 -2.38
CA MET A 145 4.92 3.09 -2.29
C MET A 145 6.12 2.64 -3.11
N ILE A 146 6.47 3.37 -4.18
CA ILE A 146 7.70 3.18 -4.96
C ILE A 146 8.34 4.54 -5.09
N THR A 147 9.56 4.68 -4.63
CA THR A 147 10.33 5.92 -4.78
C THR A 147 10.99 5.98 -6.15
N ALA A 148 11.37 7.18 -6.60
CA ALA A 148 12.12 7.34 -7.85
C ALA A 148 13.42 6.53 -7.85
N SER A 149 14.07 6.35 -6.70
CA SER A 149 15.26 5.49 -6.56
C SER A 149 14.94 4.00 -6.61
N ASP A 150 13.76 3.57 -6.19
CA ASP A 150 13.34 2.17 -6.32
C ASP A 150 13.05 1.78 -7.76
N SER A 151 12.70 2.75 -8.64
CA SER A 151 12.30 2.51 -10.03
C SER A 151 13.34 1.74 -10.84
N PHE A 152 14.63 1.97 -10.59
CA PHE A 152 15.73 1.27 -11.27
C PHE A 152 15.72 -0.25 -11.05
N ASN A 153 15.05 -0.72 -10.00
CA ASN A 153 14.92 -2.14 -9.67
C ASN A 153 13.45 -2.59 -9.67
N THR A 154 12.55 -1.84 -10.28
CA THR A 154 11.12 -2.13 -10.27
C THR A 154 10.66 -2.65 -11.63
N VAL A 155 9.85 -3.70 -11.58
CA VAL A 155 9.18 -4.30 -12.75
C VAL A 155 7.66 -4.23 -12.58
N ASP A 156 6.97 -4.21 -13.72
CA ASP A 156 5.52 -4.16 -13.81
C ASP A 156 4.95 -5.55 -14.11
N LEU A 157 4.37 -6.21 -13.13
CA LEU A 157 3.74 -7.53 -13.24
C LEU A 157 2.25 -7.44 -13.62
N GLY A 158 1.81 -6.34 -14.20
CA GLY A 158 0.40 -6.10 -14.56
C GLY A 158 -0.42 -5.60 -13.36
N ARG A 159 -0.93 -6.47 -12.51
CA ARG A 159 -1.71 -6.10 -11.31
C ARG A 159 -0.85 -5.57 -10.18
N TYR A 160 0.42 -5.96 -10.14
CA TYR A 160 1.38 -5.60 -9.09
C TYR A 160 2.66 -5.03 -9.67
N TYR A 161 3.37 -4.24 -8.89
CA TYR A 161 4.78 -3.97 -9.11
C TYR A 161 5.62 -4.87 -8.23
N ALA A 162 6.84 -5.20 -8.65
CA ALA A 162 7.83 -5.84 -7.83
C ALA A 162 9.11 -5.02 -7.80
N ILE A 163 9.52 -4.55 -6.62
CA ILE A 163 10.82 -3.94 -6.39
C ILE A 163 11.79 -5.09 -6.09
N LEU A 164 12.76 -5.31 -6.95
CA LEU A 164 13.74 -6.38 -6.82
C LEU A 164 14.83 -6.01 -5.80
N PRO A 165 15.37 -6.97 -5.06
CA PRO A 165 16.47 -6.72 -4.15
C PRO A 165 17.75 -6.35 -4.92
N MET A 166 18.58 -5.47 -4.35
CA MET A 166 19.88 -5.08 -4.97
C MET A 166 20.81 -6.29 -5.20
N ALA A 167 20.75 -7.30 -4.34
CA ALA A 167 21.48 -8.55 -4.47
C ALA A 167 20.63 -9.66 -5.10
N ALA A 168 19.83 -9.30 -6.11
CA ALA A 168 19.01 -10.27 -6.83
C ALA A 168 19.87 -11.30 -7.58
N LYS A 169 19.36 -12.52 -7.65
CA LYS A 169 19.96 -13.61 -8.45
C LYS A 169 19.95 -13.27 -9.94
N TYR A 170 19.01 -12.43 -10.37
CA TYR A 170 18.82 -12.00 -11.75
C TYR A 170 18.81 -10.47 -11.83
N SER A 171 19.38 -9.92 -12.90
CA SER A 171 19.22 -8.51 -13.22
C SER A 171 17.76 -8.21 -13.55
N VAL A 172 17.37 -6.92 -13.55
CA VAL A 172 16.02 -6.49 -13.94
C VAL A 172 15.66 -7.03 -15.34
N ASN A 173 16.57 -6.94 -16.30
CA ASN A 173 16.34 -7.42 -17.68
C ASN A 173 16.08 -8.94 -17.70
N GLN A 174 16.90 -9.72 -17.02
CA GLN A 174 16.72 -11.17 -16.94
C GLN A 174 15.41 -11.56 -16.25
N TYR A 175 14.98 -10.77 -15.25
CA TYR A 175 13.70 -10.96 -14.58
C TYR A 175 12.54 -10.65 -15.53
N CYS A 176 12.64 -9.55 -16.29
CA CYS A 176 11.66 -9.17 -17.31
C CYS A 176 11.52 -10.21 -18.42
N GLU A 177 12.64 -10.69 -18.96
CA GLU A 177 12.66 -11.74 -19.99
C GLU A 177 12.00 -13.03 -19.50
N ARG A 178 12.31 -13.44 -18.27
CA ARG A 178 11.78 -14.67 -17.68
C ARG A 178 10.27 -14.63 -17.44
N LEU A 179 9.74 -13.48 -17.02
CA LEU A 179 8.33 -13.32 -16.65
C LEU A 179 7.49 -12.65 -17.74
N GLY A 180 8.10 -12.19 -18.83
CA GLY A 180 7.42 -11.48 -19.89
C GLY A 180 6.84 -10.14 -19.44
N CYS A 181 7.50 -9.44 -18.51
CA CYS A 181 7.02 -8.18 -17.95
C CYS A 181 7.99 -7.04 -18.26
N PRO A 182 7.52 -5.78 -18.38
CA PRO A 182 8.40 -4.63 -18.57
C PRO A 182 9.00 -4.14 -17.25
N ALA A 183 10.18 -3.54 -17.31
CA ALA A 183 10.68 -2.66 -16.26
C ALA A 183 9.88 -1.36 -16.24
N VAL A 184 9.78 -0.71 -15.09
CA VAL A 184 9.23 0.65 -15.03
C VAL A 184 10.26 1.66 -15.51
N GLU A 185 9.79 2.83 -15.98
CA GLU A 185 10.67 3.91 -16.43
C GLU A 185 11.57 4.41 -15.29
N PRO A 186 12.86 4.67 -15.54
CA PRO A 186 13.75 5.27 -14.56
C PRO A 186 13.20 6.61 -14.06
N GLY A 187 13.20 6.80 -12.74
CA GLY A 187 12.62 7.98 -12.10
C GLY A 187 11.12 7.88 -11.81
N TYR A 188 10.46 6.79 -12.21
CA TYR A 188 9.06 6.55 -11.86
C TYR A 188 8.87 6.52 -10.34
N ALA A 189 7.85 7.23 -9.85
CA ALA A 189 7.44 7.19 -8.46
C ALA A 189 5.96 6.83 -8.36
N TYR A 190 5.64 5.83 -7.56
CA TYR A 190 4.24 5.47 -7.30
C TYR A 190 3.77 6.17 -6.04
N ASN A 191 3.14 7.31 -6.24
CA ASN A 191 2.74 8.27 -5.22
C ASN A 191 1.23 8.51 -5.28
N SER A 192 0.56 8.60 -4.13
CA SER A 192 -0.89 8.79 -4.05
C SER A 192 -1.38 10.12 -4.60
N GLY A 193 -0.53 11.15 -4.63
CA GLY A 193 -0.87 12.47 -5.16
C GLY A 193 -0.83 12.54 -6.69
N THR A 194 0.00 11.69 -7.33
CA THR A 194 0.18 11.64 -8.78
C THR A 194 -0.40 10.38 -9.43
N ASN A 195 -1.06 9.55 -8.64
CA ASN A 195 -1.71 8.34 -9.13
C ASN A 195 -2.79 8.71 -10.18
N PRO A 196 -2.81 8.09 -11.36
CA PRO A 196 -3.84 8.39 -12.37
C PRO A 196 -5.25 7.91 -11.99
N HIS A 197 -5.35 7.02 -11.00
CA HIS A 197 -6.62 6.43 -10.59
C HIS A 197 -7.05 6.97 -9.22
N PHE A 198 -8.00 7.92 -9.22
CA PHE A 198 -8.64 8.46 -8.03
C PHE A 198 -10.06 7.95 -7.88
N LEU A 199 -10.44 7.59 -6.65
CA LEU A 199 -11.83 7.28 -6.30
C LEU A 199 -12.66 8.57 -6.23
N THR A 200 -13.84 8.54 -6.80
CA THR A 200 -14.84 9.62 -6.66
C THR A 200 -15.54 9.55 -5.30
N VAL A 201 -16.22 10.62 -4.92
CA VAL A 201 -17.05 10.70 -3.70
C VAL A 201 -18.09 9.55 -3.67
N GLU A 202 -18.74 9.27 -4.81
CA GLU A 202 -19.72 8.19 -4.94
C GLU A 202 -19.10 6.80 -4.75
N GLN A 203 -17.95 6.55 -5.39
CA GLN A 203 -17.23 5.29 -5.24
C GLN A 203 -16.79 5.07 -3.78
N LEU A 204 -16.26 6.12 -3.13
CA LEU A 204 -15.90 6.07 -1.71
C LEU A 204 -17.13 5.75 -0.84
N ARG A 205 -18.28 6.39 -1.11
CA ARG A 205 -19.53 6.15 -0.37
C ARG A 205 -19.97 4.70 -0.46
N VAL A 206 -20.03 4.16 -1.69
CA VAL A 206 -20.42 2.76 -1.92
C VAL A 206 -19.46 1.79 -1.22
N MET A 207 -18.15 2.02 -1.36
CA MET A 207 -17.13 1.17 -0.71
C MET A 207 -17.25 1.21 0.81
N ILE A 208 -17.43 2.38 1.41
CA ILE A 208 -17.56 2.52 2.86
C ILE A 208 -18.84 1.84 3.36
N GLN A 209 -19.96 2.03 2.67
CA GLN A 209 -21.22 1.36 3.01
C GLN A 209 -21.08 -0.17 3.01
N HIS A 210 -20.42 -0.70 1.97
CA HIS A 210 -20.20 -2.13 1.83
C HIS A 210 -19.23 -2.67 2.89
N GLU A 211 -18.04 -2.11 3.00
CA GLU A 211 -16.98 -2.62 3.88
C GLU A 211 -17.28 -2.42 5.38
N MET A 212 -17.98 -1.34 5.72
CA MET A 212 -18.28 -0.99 7.12
C MET A 212 -19.68 -1.40 7.54
N ASN A 213 -20.50 -1.88 6.60
CA ASN A 213 -21.91 -2.22 6.82
C ASN A 213 -22.69 -1.08 7.52
N VAL A 214 -22.54 0.15 6.98
CA VAL A 214 -23.16 1.37 7.50
C VAL A 214 -23.97 2.09 6.43
N ALA A 215 -25.02 2.81 6.85
CA ALA A 215 -25.73 3.75 5.97
C ALA A 215 -25.04 5.13 6.01
N LEU A 216 -24.79 5.74 4.85
CA LEU A 216 -24.21 7.07 4.70
C LEU A 216 -25.20 8.06 4.11
#